data_99d4a211e97712a51b9463628dadfb95
#
_entry.id   99d4a211e97712a51b9463628dadfb95
#
_cell.length_a   1.000
_cell.length_b   1.000
_cell.length_c   1.000
_cell.angle_alpha   90.00
_cell.angle_beta   90.00
_cell.angle_gamma   90.00
#
_symmetry.space_group_name_H-M   'P 1'
#
loop_
_entity.id
_entity.type
_entity.pdbx_description
1 polymer ?
#
loop_
_entity_poly.entity_id
_entity_poly.type
_entity_poly.pdbx_seq_one_letter_code
_entity_poly.pdbx_strand_id
1 'polypeptide(L)'
;MKKILFTLLAVLGFAVCYPALFILIGSLMGEGELQSNLSAIMNDQAGGYARWALLPEDPTWDSYKALFLYEPGFFVLFWNSIKICAGVLAGHAIFAVPCAYGFAMYEFKFKKTLFTIYIIFMMMPFQVLMLPDYMVLKNLGLINTLWAVILP
;
A
#
# COMPACT_ATOMS: atom_id res chain seq x y z
N MET A 1 -34.60 -11.40 6.05
CA MET A 1 -33.18 -11.78 5.99
C MET A 1 -32.34 -10.88 5.07
N LYS A 2 -32.67 -10.71 3.78
CA LYS A 2 -31.85 -9.88 2.83
C LYS A 2 -31.67 -8.43 3.28
N LYS A 3 -32.71 -7.77 3.78
CA LYS A 3 -32.63 -6.37 4.27
C LYS A 3 -31.73 -6.24 5.50
N ILE A 4 -31.82 -7.16 6.45
CA ILE A 4 -31.01 -7.17 7.67
C ILE A 4 -29.52 -7.37 7.30
N LEU A 5 -29.24 -8.33 6.39
CA LEU A 5 -27.88 -8.58 5.91
C LEU A 5 -27.31 -7.35 5.16
N PHE A 6 -28.13 -6.71 4.34
CA PHE A 6 -27.72 -5.48 3.65
C PHE A 6 -27.40 -4.34 4.63
N THR A 7 -28.25 -4.11 5.62
CA THR A 7 -28.01 -3.07 6.65
C THR A 7 -26.73 -3.38 7.43
N LEU A 8 -26.51 -4.64 7.83
CA LEU A 8 -25.31 -5.04 8.56
C LEU A 8 -24.04 -4.84 7.71
N LEU A 9 -24.08 -5.21 6.44
CA LEU A 9 -22.97 -4.99 5.52
C LEU A 9 -22.70 -3.50 5.26
N ALA A 10 -23.76 -2.67 5.17
CA ALA A 10 -23.63 -1.23 5.02
C ALA A 10 -22.97 -0.57 6.23
N VAL A 11 -23.40 -0.95 7.45
CA VAL A 11 -22.80 -0.47 8.72
C VAL A 11 -21.34 -0.91 8.81
N LEU A 12 -21.04 -2.17 8.49
CA LEU A 12 -19.66 -2.67 8.49
C LEU A 12 -18.81 -1.93 7.46
N GLY A 13 -19.33 -1.71 6.26
CA GLY A 13 -18.65 -0.95 5.20
C GLY A 13 -18.35 0.48 5.64
N PHE A 14 -19.31 1.15 6.28
CA PHE A 14 -19.09 2.49 6.83
C PHE A 14 -18.02 2.49 7.93
N ALA A 15 -18.07 1.52 8.85
CA ALA A 15 -17.08 1.39 9.92
C ALA A 15 -15.65 1.17 9.38
N VAL A 16 -15.51 0.38 8.30
CA VAL A 16 -14.22 0.15 7.62
C VAL A 16 -13.73 1.40 6.87
N CYS A 17 -14.65 2.17 6.26
CA CYS A 17 -14.30 3.41 5.56
C CYS A 17 -14.04 4.60 6.50
N TYR A 18 -14.51 4.52 7.76
CA TYR A 18 -14.41 5.61 8.72
C TYR A 18 -12.97 6.14 8.93
N PRO A 19 -11.92 5.29 9.13
CA PRO A 19 -10.56 5.78 9.29
C PRO A 19 -10.06 6.58 8.07
N ALA A 20 -10.43 6.16 6.86
CA ALA A 20 -10.07 6.88 5.64
C ALA A 20 -10.76 8.25 5.55
N LEU A 21 -12.03 8.31 5.90
CA LEU A 21 -12.78 9.57 5.98
C LEU A 21 -12.18 10.50 7.05
N PHE A 22 -11.81 9.96 8.21
CA PHE A 22 -11.18 10.72 9.28
C PHE A 22 -9.84 11.33 8.84
N ILE A 23 -9.01 10.59 8.10
CA ILE A 23 -7.75 11.11 7.55
C ILE A 23 -8.03 12.23 6.55
N LEU A 24 -9.01 12.07 5.65
CA LEU A 24 -9.37 13.09 4.67
C LEU A 24 -9.89 14.37 5.34
N ILE A 25 -10.73 14.25 6.34
CA ILE A 25 -11.26 15.40 7.09
C ILE A 25 -10.13 16.05 7.91
N GLY A 26 -9.34 15.25 8.62
CA GLY A 26 -8.20 15.72 9.42
C GLY A 26 -7.13 16.42 8.59
N SER A 27 -6.97 16.07 7.30
CA SER A 27 -6.02 16.75 6.41
C SER A 27 -6.38 18.22 6.12
N LEU A 28 -7.64 18.59 6.34
CA LEU A 28 -8.13 19.95 6.21
C LEU A 28 -8.14 20.72 7.55
N MET A 29 -7.82 20.07 8.66
CA MET A 29 -7.70 20.73 9.97
C MET A 29 -6.37 21.49 10.08
N GLY A 30 -6.40 22.65 10.70
CA GLY A 30 -5.20 23.39 11.06
C GLY A 30 -4.37 22.64 12.12
N GLU A 31 -3.06 22.90 12.16
CA GLU A 31 -2.14 22.23 13.08
C GLU A 31 -2.57 22.40 14.55
N GLY A 32 -3.01 23.60 14.95
CA GLY A 32 -3.47 23.89 16.30
C GLY A 32 -4.75 23.14 16.66
N GLU A 33 -5.69 23.02 15.72
CA GLU A 33 -6.94 22.26 15.91
C GLU A 33 -6.65 20.76 16.06
N LEU A 34 -5.78 20.23 15.18
CA LEU A 34 -5.38 18.83 15.23
C LEU A 34 -4.65 18.50 16.54
N GLN A 35 -3.72 19.35 16.97
CA GLN A 35 -3.05 19.19 18.25
C GLN A 35 -4.00 19.26 19.43
N SER A 36 -4.97 20.18 19.44
CA SER A 36 -5.94 20.31 20.53
C SER A 36 -6.87 19.07 20.63
N ASN A 37 -7.25 18.52 19.48
CA ASN A 37 -8.12 17.34 19.41
C ASN A 37 -7.40 16.04 19.82
N LEU A 38 -6.09 15.93 19.55
CA LEU A 38 -5.27 14.78 19.85
C LEU A 38 -4.39 14.93 21.10
N SER A 39 -4.34 16.11 21.72
CA SER A 39 -3.45 16.43 22.85
C SER A 39 -3.55 15.47 24.03
N ALA A 40 -4.76 14.99 24.30
CA ALA A 40 -5.00 14.05 25.40
C ALA A 40 -4.32 12.68 25.16
N ILE A 41 -4.19 12.25 23.91
CA ILE A 41 -3.50 11.00 23.53
C ILE A 41 -2.00 11.23 23.40
N MET A 42 -1.60 12.34 22.80
CA MET A 42 -0.19 12.64 22.54
C MET A 42 0.62 12.97 23.80
N ASN A 43 -0.04 13.55 24.82
CA ASN A 43 0.61 13.94 26.09
C ASN A 43 0.50 12.87 27.18
N ASP A 44 0.04 11.66 26.87
CA ASP A 44 -0.07 10.51 27.78
C ASP A 44 -0.78 10.84 29.11
N GLN A 45 -1.75 11.77 29.07
CA GLN A 45 -2.54 12.15 30.24
C GLN A 45 -3.52 11.02 30.57
N ALA A 46 -3.29 10.36 31.68
CA ALA A 46 -4.13 9.30 32.17
C ALA A 46 -5.60 9.78 32.28
N GLY A 47 -6.49 9.24 31.45
CA GLY A 47 -7.91 9.54 31.43
C GLY A 47 -8.36 10.60 30.41
N GLY A 48 -7.46 11.10 29.59
CA GLY A 48 -7.83 12.01 28.50
C GLY A 48 -8.39 11.26 27.28
N TYR A 49 -9.52 11.71 26.75
CA TYR A 49 -10.11 11.20 25.50
C TYR A 49 -9.81 12.17 24.36
N ALA A 50 -9.49 11.62 23.17
CA ALA A 50 -9.41 12.45 21.96
C ALA A 50 -10.78 13.07 21.68
N ARG A 51 -10.81 14.33 21.31
CA ARG A 51 -12.00 14.96 20.75
C ARG A 51 -12.17 14.49 19.31
N TRP A 52 -13.23 13.75 19.07
CA TRP A 52 -13.58 13.31 17.73
C TRP A 52 -14.35 14.41 17.00
N ALA A 53 -13.64 15.42 16.49
CA ALA A 53 -14.23 16.41 15.61
C ALA A 53 -14.41 15.77 14.23
N LEU A 54 -15.66 15.59 13.80
CA LEU A 54 -16.00 15.03 12.49
C LEU A 54 -15.91 16.06 11.36
N LEU A 55 -15.84 17.35 11.70
CA LEU A 55 -15.72 18.44 10.74
C LEU A 55 -14.68 19.44 11.27
N PRO A 56 -13.80 20.00 10.42
CA PRO A 56 -12.89 21.05 10.83
C PRO A 56 -13.66 22.32 11.20
N GLU A 57 -13.26 23.00 12.28
CA GLU A 57 -13.80 24.29 12.69
C GLU A 57 -13.38 25.37 11.67
N ASP A 58 -12.10 25.35 11.30
CA ASP A 58 -11.52 26.24 10.28
C ASP A 58 -10.78 25.41 9.23
N PRO A 59 -11.42 25.06 8.10
CA PRO A 59 -10.78 24.25 7.06
C PRO A 59 -9.64 25.02 6.41
N THR A 60 -8.41 24.48 6.49
CA THR A 60 -7.20 25.07 5.93
C THR A 60 -6.51 24.13 4.94
N TRP A 61 -5.75 24.72 4.01
CA TRP A 61 -4.90 23.98 3.07
C TRP A 61 -3.43 23.94 3.53
N ASP A 62 -3.15 24.34 4.77
CA ASP A 62 -1.78 24.54 5.23
C ASP A 62 -1.01 23.22 5.33
N SER A 63 -1.65 22.14 5.71
CA SER A 63 -1.06 20.79 5.67
C SER A 63 -0.60 20.39 4.28
N TYR A 64 -1.38 20.70 3.25
CA TYR A 64 -1.02 20.43 1.86
C TYR A 64 0.09 21.36 1.37
N LYS A 65 0.05 22.66 1.73
CA LYS A 65 1.13 23.61 1.42
C LYS A 65 2.43 23.17 2.10
N ALA A 66 2.39 22.76 3.37
CA ALA A 66 3.54 22.25 4.09
C ALA A 66 4.16 21.05 3.37
N LEU A 67 3.33 20.07 2.98
CA LEU A 67 3.76 18.87 2.29
C LEU A 67 4.37 19.16 0.90
N PHE A 68 3.71 20.02 0.10
CA PHE A 68 4.12 20.25 -1.29
C PHE A 68 5.19 21.34 -1.45
N LEU A 69 5.26 22.32 -0.53
CA LEU A 69 6.16 23.46 -0.69
C LEU A 69 7.38 23.40 0.25
N TYR A 70 7.22 22.81 1.44
CA TYR A 70 8.26 22.85 2.47
C TYR A 70 8.94 21.51 2.71
N GLU A 71 8.36 20.38 2.20
CA GLU A 71 8.91 19.04 2.37
C GLU A 71 9.43 18.46 1.04
N PRO A 72 10.66 18.78 0.62
CA PRO A 72 11.23 18.29 -0.65
C PRO A 72 11.37 16.76 -0.66
N GLY A 73 11.49 16.13 0.51
CA GLY A 73 11.54 14.67 0.67
C GLY A 73 10.29 13.98 0.13
N PHE A 74 9.13 14.60 0.21
CA PHE A 74 7.88 14.06 -0.32
C PHE A 74 7.98 13.74 -1.82
N PHE A 75 8.49 14.66 -2.62
CA PHE A 75 8.62 14.45 -4.06
C PHE A 75 9.61 13.34 -4.41
N VAL A 76 10.68 13.20 -3.64
CA VAL A 76 11.64 12.10 -3.82
C VAL A 76 10.96 10.74 -3.57
N LEU A 77 10.22 10.62 -2.48
CA LEU A 77 9.48 9.40 -2.15
C LEU A 77 8.38 9.10 -3.18
N PHE A 78 7.63 10.11 -3.56
CA PHE A 78 6.57 10.00 -4.57
C PHE A 78 7.10 9.50 -5.92
N TRP A 79 8.17 10.12 -6.43
CA TRP A 79 8.78 9.70 -7.69
C TRP A 79 9.43 8.33 -7.60
N ASN A 80 10.02 7.96 -6.47
CA ASN A 80 10.54 6.62 -6.27
C ASN A 80 9.42 5.57 -6.29
N SER A 81 8.30 5.85 -5.66
CA SER A 81 7.12 4.98 -5.71
C SER A 81 6.58 4.82 -7.14
N ILE A 82 6.49 5.90 -7.91
CA ILE A 82 6.09 5.84 -9.32
C ILE A 82 7.06 4.98 -10.13
N LYS A 83 8.38 5.17 -9.98
CA LYS A 83 9.39 4.39 -10.70
C LYS A 83 9.30 2.90 -10.37
N ILE A 84 9.13 2.55 -9.08
CA ILE A 84 8.98 1.17 -8.63
C ILE A 84 7.71 0.57 -9.23
N CYS A 85 6.56 1.22 -9.06
CA CYS A 85 5.29 0.74 -9.61
C CYS A 85 5.35 0.55 -11.14
N ALA A 86 5.88 1.54 -11.86
CA ALA A 86 6.02 1.46 -13.30
C ALA A 86 6.95 0.32 -13.72
N GLY A 87 8.08 0.14 -13.03
CA GLY A 87 9.01 -0.95 -13.28
C GLY A 87 8.41 -2.33 -13.05
N VAL A 88 7.73 -2.52 -11.92
CA VAL A 88 7.04 -3.76 -11.59
C VAL A 88 5.92 -4.07 -12.59
N LEU A 89 5.08 -3.08 -12.94
CA LEU A 89 4.02 -3.26 -13.92
C LEU A 89 4.55 -3.60 -15.31
N ALA A 90 5.62 -2.92 -15.74
CA ALA A 90 6.27 -3.23 -17.00
C ALA A 90 6.87 -4.65 -17.01
N GLY A 91 7.55 -5.06 -15.94
CA GLY A 91 8.05 -6.41 -15.76
C GLY A 91 6.94 -7.46 -15.86
N HIS A 92 5.84 -7.26 -15.12
CA HIS A 92 4.68 -8.15 -15.19
C HIS A 92 4.07 -8.20 -16.60
N ALA A 93 3.93 -7.07 -17.27
CA ALA A 93 3.39 -7.02 -18.63
C ALA A 93 4.30 -7.78 -19.63
N ILE A 94 5.61 -7.65 -19.50
CA ILE A 94 6.58 -8.26 -20.43
C ILE A 94 6.71 -9.77 -20.19
N PHE A 95 6.67 -10.24 -18.94
CA PHE A 95 6.95 -11.63 -18.62
C PHE A 95 5.67 -12.44 -18.29
N ALA A 96 4.81 -11.92 -17.43
CA ALA A 96 3.64 -12.69 -16.97
C ALA A 96 2.57 -12.82 -18.07
N VAL A 97 2.31 -11.76 -18.85
CA VAL A 97 1.28 -11.80 -19.89
C VAL A 97 1.64 -12.77 -21.01
N PRO A 98 2.84 -12.76 -21.62
CA PRO A 98 3.21 -13.76 -22.63
C PRO A 98 3.29 -15.17 -22.08
N CYS A 99 3.75 -15.34 -20.83
CA CYS A 99 3.75 -16.63 -20.16
C CYS A 99 2.34 -17.19 -20.00
N ALA A 100 1.41 -16.39 -19.47
CA ALA A 100 0.01 -16.76 -19.30
C ALA A 100 -0.63 -17.08 -20.66
N TYR A 101 -0.36 -16.29 -21.70
CA TYR A 101 -0.84 -16.53 -23.06
C TYR A 101 -0.29 -17.85 -23.61
N GLY A 102 1.01 -18.13 -23.41
CA GLY A 102 1.65 -19.36 -23.80
C GLY A 102 0.98 -20.60 -23.16
N PHE A 103 0.73 -20.54 -21.87
CA PHE A 103 0.02 -21.61 -21.15
C PHE A 103 -1.46 -21.75 -21.57
N ALA A 104 -2.13 -20.66 -21.93
CA ALA A 104 -3.55 -20.69 -22.32
C ALA A 104 -3.72 -21.24 -23.74
N MET A 105 -2.94 -20.76 -24.70
CA MET A 105 -3.20 -20.95 -26.13
C MET A 105 -2.43 -22.08 -26.77
N TYR A 106 -1.27 -22.46 -26.23
CA TYR A 106 -0.43 -23.47 -26.85
C TYR A 106 -0.50 -24.81 -26.11
N GLU A 107 -0.53 -25.90 -26.88
CA GLU A 107 -0.34 -27.27 -26.38
C GLU A 107 1.12 -27.68 -26.59
N PHE A 108 1.85 -27.91 -25.49
CA PHE A 108 3.27 -28.30 -25.53
C PHE A 108 3.58 -29.41 -24.53
N LYS A 109 4.67 -30.13 -24.82
CA LYS A 109 5.13 -31.23 -23.97
C LYS A 109 5.44 -30.71 -22.56
N PHE A 110 5.00 -31.42 -21.54
CA PHE A 110 5.16 -31.05 -20.12
C PHE A 110 4.37 -29.82 -19.63
N LYS A 111 3.41 -29.27 -20.39
CA LYS A 111 2.57 -28.14 -19.99
C LYS A 111 1.99 -28.31 -18.56
N LYS A 112 1.38 -29.46 -18.29
CA LYS A 112 0.78 -29.75 -16.96
C LYS A 112 1.82 -29.77 -15.84
N THR A 113 2.97 -30.39 -16.09
CA THR A 113 4.06 -30.49 -15.12
C THR A 113 4.63 -29.12 -14.80
N LEU A 114 4.91 -28.29 -15.80
CA LEU A 114 5.41 -26.93 -15.61
C LEU A 114 4.39 -26.05 -14.89
N PHE A 115 3.12 -26.17 -15.23
CA PHE A 115 2.06 -25.43 -14.55
C PHE A 115 1.95 -25.86 -13.07
N THR A 116 2.06 -27.16 -12.78
CA THR A 116 2.06 -27.67 -11.39
C THR A 116 3.26 -27.14 -10.61
N ILE A 117 4.45 -27.14 -11.21
CA ILE A 117 5.66 -26.59 -10.58
C ILE A 117 5.45 -25.09 -10.28
N TYR A 118 4.89 -24.33 -11.21
CA TYR A 118 4.56 -22.93 -11.01
C TYR A 118 3.62 -22.72 -9.81
N ILE A 119 2.56 -23.51 -9.72
CA ILE A 119 1.64 -23.45 -8.57
C ILE A 119 2.35 -23.78 -7.26
N ILE A 120 3.24 -24.79 -7.23
CA ILE A 120 4.03 -25.13 -6.05
C ILE A 120 4.88 -23.93 -5.61
N PHE A 121 5.56 -23.26 -6.52
CA PHE A 121 6.34 -22.05 -6.20
C PHE A 121 5.47 -20.91 -5.66
N MET A 122 4.27 -20.69 -6.22
CA MET A 122 3.33 -19.69 -5.69
C MET A 122 2.85 -19.99 -4.27
N MET A 123 2.81 -21.26 -3.88
CA MET A 123 2.43 -21.65 -2.52
C MET A 123 3.56 -21.55 -1.51
N MET A 124 4.79 -21.27 -1.96
CA MET A 124 5.90 -21.14 -1.02
C MET A 124 5.76 -19.87 -0.18
N PRO A 125 5.94 -19.96 1.15
CA PRO A 125 5.91 -18.80 2.01
C PRO A 125 7.03 -17.81 1.62
N PHE A 126 6.71 -16.52 1.60
CA PHE A 126 7.68 -15.47 1.27
C PHE A 126 8.97 -15.56 2.10
N GLN A 127 8.87 -15.99 3.37
CA GLN A 127 10.00 -16.14 4.28
C GLN A 127 11.07 -17.12 3.76
N VAL A 128 10.65 -18.15 3.02
CA VAL A 128 11.58 -19.14 2.44
C VAL A 128 12.32 -18.55 1.24
N LEU A 129 11.68 -17.71 0.47
CA LEU A 129 12.24 -17.08 -0.74
C LEU A 129 13.13 -15.88 -0.40
N MET A 130 12.87 -15.19 0.72
CA MET A 130 13.55 -13.94 1.08
C MET A 130 15.08 -14.07 1.14
N LEU A 131 15.60 -15.16 1.72
CA LEU A 131 17.06 -15.35 1.84
C LEU A 131 17.73 -15.63 0.49
N PRO A 132 17.26 -16.57 -0.34
CA PRO A 132 17.77 -16.75 -1.70
C PRO A 132 17.71 -15.48 -2.55
N ASP A 133 16.60 -14.75 -2.54
CA ASP A 133 16.42 -13.49 -3.28
C ASP A 133 17.45 -12.45 -2.85
N TYR A 134 17.65 -12.28 -1.54
CA TYR A 134 18.68 -11.40 -1.02
C TYR A 134 20.09 -11.78 -1.50
N MET A 135 20.41 -13.08 -1.49
CA MET A 135 21.72 -13.56 -1.95
C MET A 135 21.94 -13.30 -3.42
N VAL A 136 20.94 -13.52 -4.26
CA VAL A 136 21.00 -13.22 -5.71
C VAL A 136 21.18 -11.73 -5.94
N LEU A 137 20.37 -10.88 -5.30
CA LEU A 137 20.47 -9.41 -5.43
C LEU A 137 21.83 -8.89 -4.94
N LYS A 138 22.37 -9.48 -3.87
CA LYS A 138 23.70 -9.14 -3.37
C LYS A 138 24.80 -9.49 -4.39
N ASN A 139 24.75 -10.68 -4.96
CA ASN A 139 25.73 -11.13 -5.95
C ASN A 139 25.69 -10.31 -7.25
N LEU A 140 24.49 -9.82 -7.61
CA LEU A 140 24.29 -8.93 -8.75
C LEU A 140 24.67 -7.47 -8.45
N GLY A 141 25.02 -7.12 -7.20
CA GLY A 141 25.34 -5.75 -6.80
C GLY A 141 24.16 -4.80 -6.81
N LEU A 142 22.93 -5.32 -6.73
CA LEU A 142 21.68 -4.55 -6.83
C LEU A 142 21.14 -4.07 -5.49
N ILE A 143 21.73 -4.49 -4.36
CA ILE A 143 21.33 -4.03 -3.03
C ILE A 143 21.46 -2.50 -2.93
N ASN A 144 20.50 -1.86 -2.26
CA ASN A 144 20.36 -0.40 -2.14
C ASN A 144 20.04 0.33 -3.47
N THR A 145 19.54 -0.38 -4.47
CA THR A 145 19.03 0.23 -5.70
C THR A 145 17.52 0.00 -5.84
N LEU A 146 16.86 0.78 -6.70
CA LEU A 146 15.44 0.56 -7.04
C LEU A 146 15.21 -0.82 -7.67
N TRP A 147 16.21 -1.37 -8.35
CA TRP A 147 16.14 -2.69 -8.98
C TRP A 147 16.00 -3.83 -7.98
N ALA A 148 16.49 -3.65 -6.74
CA ALA A 148 16.30 -4.63 -5.68
C ALA A 148 14.83 -4.82 -5.27
N VAL A 149 13.96 -3.85 -5.59
CA VAL A 149 12.53 -3.91 -5.30
C VAL A 149 11.72 -4.25 -6.55
N ILE A 150 12.22 -3.93 -7.74
CA ILE A 150 11.52 -4.13 -9.01
C ILE A 150 11.66 -5.56 -9.55
N LEU A 151 12.82 -6.19 -9.34
CA LEU A 151 13.14 -7.50 -9.96
C LEU A 151 12.55 -8.73 -9.30
N PRO A 152 12.42 -8.80 -7.95
CA PRO A 152 11.70 -9.93 -7.33
C PRO A 152 10.23 -9.89 -7.62
#